data_8e477b0cd1b29ee002c82ce711cf6a7c
#
_entry.id   8e477b0cd1b29ee002c82ce711cf6a7c
#
_cell.length_a   1.000
_cell.length_b   1.000
_cell.length_c   1.000
_cell.angle_alpha   90.00
_cell.angle_beta   90.00
_cell.angle_gamma   90.00
#
_symmetry.space_group_name_H-M   'P 1'
#
loop_
_entity.id
_entity.type
_entity.pdbx_description
1 polymer ?
#
loop_
_entity_poly.entity_id
_entity_poly.type
_entity_poly.pdbx_seq_one_letter_code
_entity_poly.pdbx_strand_id
1 'polypeptide(L)'
;MLAWLAVVVAMALLVRRLRPDQREWSRKVVHIGTGPVILLAWWLQIDRAVALPAAALVTAATALNHRLRVLPAVEDVGRHSYGTIAYGASITALLALYWPQQPLPVAAGILVMAIGDGLAGLVGPVVRSPRWRLLGQGKSVAGTSCMAIASLAALLALAALADASGMAAPTVPALLGIAAAATALEQLSGYGIDNLSVPLATALLWQLCSGAGLPSLIDPQIRP
;
A
#
# COMPACT_ATOMS: atom_id res chain seq x y z
N MET A 1 -12.63 8.01 9.65
CA MET A 1 -12.13 7.62 8.32
C MET A 1 -12.41 8.67 7.25
N LEU A 2 -13.67 9.07 7.01
CA LEU A 2 -14.00 10.07 5.96
C LEU A 2 -13.30 11.41 6.17
N ALA A 3 -13.24 11.92 7.41
CA ALA A 3 -12.51 13.15 7.73
C ALA A 3 -11.00 13.05 7.40
N TRP A 4 -10.38 11.90 7.67
CA TRP A 4 -8.98 11.65 7.31
C TRP A 4 -8.79 11.67 5.79
N LEU A 5 -9.64 10.96 5.05
CA LEU A 5 -9.59 10.94 3.58
C LEU A 5 -9.82 12.34 2.98
N ALA A 6 -10.73 13.13 3.56
CA ALA A 6 -10.94 14.52 3.14
C ALA A 6 -9.67 15.36 3.34
N VAL A 7 -8.96 15.20 4.46
CA VAL A 7 -7.66 15.86 4.70
C VAL A 7 -6.62 15.43 3.66
N VAL A 8 -6.51 14.14 3.37
CA VAL A 8 -5.58 13.60 2.36
C VAL A 8 -5.86 14.19 0.98
N VAL A 9 -7.14 14.23 0.57
CA VAL A 9 -7.55 14.82 -0.71
C VAL A 9 -7.27 16.33 -0.74
N ALA A 10 -7.57 17.05 0.35
CA ALA A 10 -7.27 18.49 0.45
C ALA A 10 -5.76 18.76 0.32
N MET A 11 -4.92 17.95 1.00
CA MET A 11 -3.47 18.04 0.88
C MET A 11 -2.99 17.74 -0.54
N ALA A 12 -3.52 16.73 -1.19
CA ALA A 12 -3.16 16.40 -2.58
C ALA A 12 -3.52 17.54 -3.54
N LEU A 13 -4.69 18.13 -3.38
CA LEU A 13 -5.11 19.30 -4.17
C LEU A 13 -4.24 20.53 -3.89
N LEU A 14 -3.86 20.76 -2.64
CA LEU A 14 -2.96 21.84 -2.25
C LEU A 14 -1.57 21.64 -2.89
N VAL A 15 -0.99 20.43 -2.78
CA VAL A 15 0.29 20.10 -3.41
C VAL A 15 0.21 20.31 -4.92
N ARG A 16 -0.88 19.90 -5.57
CA ARG A 16 -1.08 20.10 -7.01
C ARG A 16 -1.14 21.59 -7.39
N ARG A 17 -1.74 22.44 -6.54
CA ARG A 17 -1.77 23.89 -6.75
C ARG A 17 -0.42 24.56 -6.56
N LEU A 18 0.32 24.15 -5.51
CA LEU A 18 1.61 24.75 -5.16
C LEU A 18 2.76 24.26 -6.06
N ARG A 19 2.63 23.06 -6.65
CA ARG A 19 3.65 22.40 -7.48
C ARG A 19 3.01 21.81 -8.75
N PRO A 20 2.48 22.62 -9.66
CA PRO A 20 1.78 22.14 -10.85
C PRO A 20 2.68 21.30 -11.76
N ASP A 21 3.99 21.53 -11.75
CA ASP A 21 4.98 20.76 -12.51
C ASP A 21 5.30 19.38 -11.91
N GLN A 22 4.91 19.15 -10.63
CA GLN A 22 5.22 17.95 -9.88
C GLN A 22 3.96 17.08 -9.68
N ARG A 23 3.31 16.70 -10.77
CA ARG A 23 2.03 15.95 -10.74
C ARG A 23 2.10 14.64 -9.96
N GLU A 24 3.24 13.96 -10.01
CA GLU A 24 3.48 12.73 -9.24
C GLU A 24 3.36 12.95 -7.72
N TRP A 25 3.68 14.14 -7.22
CA TRP A 25 3.63 14.41 -5.78
C TRP A 25 2.22 14.38 -5.21
N SER A 26 1.23 14.93 -5.92
CA SER A 26 -0.17 14.86 -5.48
C SER A 26 -0.67 13.42 -5.41
N ARG A 27 -0.32 12.58 -6.40
CA ARG A 27 -0.62 11.15 -6.40
C ARG A 27 0.04 10.42 -5.23
N LYS A 28 1.31 10.72 -4.93
CA LYS A 28 2.03 10.11 -3.82
C LYS A 28 1.49 10.55 -2.45
N VAL A 29 0.98 11.78 -2.31
CA VAL A 29 0.26 12.23 -1.11
C VAL A 29 -1.00 11.37 -0.87
N VAL A 30 -1.81 11.15 -1.91
CA VAL A 30 -2.97 10.25 -1.79
C VAL A 30 -2.52 8.84 -1.44
N HIS A 31 -1.52 8.31 -2.14
CA HIS A 31 -1.02 6.95 -1.95
C HIS A 31 -0.53 6.71 -0.52
N ILE A 32 0.32 7.59 0.01
CA ILE A 32 0.82 7.52 1.40
C ILE A 32 -0.32 7.74 2.39
N GLY A 33 -1.15 8.75 2.15
CA GLY A 33 -2.22 9.15 3.07
C GLY A 33 -3.34 8.12 3.20
N THR A 34 -3.56 7.27 2.19
CA THR A 34 -4.55 6.18 2.26
C THR A 34 -4.05 4.97 3.04
N GLY A 35 -2.72 4.78 3.19
CA GLY A 35 -2.16 3.66 3.95
C GLY A 35 -2.68 3.54 5.39
N PRO A 36 -2.62 4.61 6.22
CA PRO A 36 -3.09 4.56 7.61
C PRO A 36 -4.59 4.26 7.79
N VAL A 37 -5.40 4.35 6.73
CA VAL A 37 -6.83 4.05 6.79
C VAL A 37 -7.09 2.63 7.26
N ILE A 38 -6.20 1.68 6.96
CA ILE A 38 -6.36 0.30 7.42
C ILE A 38 -6.22 0.18 8.94
N LEU A 39 -5.31 0.95 9.55
CA LEU A 39 -5.16 0.99 11.00
C LEU A 39 -6.38 1.63 11.68
N LEU A 40 -6.94 2.68 11.07
CA LEU A 40 -8.18 3.30 11.53
C LEU A 40 -9.36 2.33 11.40
N ALA A 41 -9.43 1.56 10.32
CA ALA A 41 -10.46 0.55 10.13
C ALA A 41 -10.36 -0.56 11.20
N TRP A 42 -9.14 -0.99 11.50
CA TRP A 42 -8.89 -1.96 12.55
C TRP A 42 -9.25 -1.42 13.94
N TRP A 43 -8.78 -0.23 14.28
CA TRP A 43 -9.09 0.39 15.57
C TRP A 43 -10.59 0.64 15.77
N LEU A 44 -11.30 1.03 14.72
CA LEU A 44 -12.76 1.24 14.72
C LEU A 44 -13.56 -0.06 14.56
N GLN A 45 -12.88 -1.21 14.43
CA GLN A 45 -13.49 -2.52 14.24
C GLN A 45 -14.53 -2.55 13.10
N ILE A 46 -14.16 -1.95 11.95
CA ILE A 46 -15.04 -1.89 10.79
C ILE A 46 -15.33 -3.31 10.29
N ASP A 47 -16.61 -3.66 10.21
CA ASP A 47 -17.05 -4.96 9.73
C ASP A 47 -16.64 -5.20 8.26
N ARG A 48 -16.38 -6.48 7.91
CA ARG A 48 -16.05 -6.90 6.55
C ARG A 48 -17.14 -6.54 5.56
N ALA A 49 -18.42 -6.64 5.98
CA ALA A 49 -19.57 -6.29 5.13
C ALA A 49 -19.60 -4.82 4.74
N VAL A 50 -18.87 -3.96 5.45
CA VAL A 50 -18.68 -2.53 5.12
C VAL A 50 -17.34 -2.30 4.42
N ALA A 51 -16.25 -2.85 4.96
CA ALA A 51 -14.89 -2.59 4.46
C ALA A 51 -14.69 -3.10 3.03
N LEU A 52 -15.12 -4.33 2.75
CA LEU A 52 -14.90 -4.97 1.45
C LEU A 52 -15.69 -4.31 0.32
N PRO A 53 -17.01 -4.05 0.42
CA PRO A 53 -17.74 -3.32 -0.61
C PRO A 53 -17.24 -1.90 -0.81
N ALA A 54 -16.83 -1.20 0.27
CA ALA A 54 -16.26 0.14 0.16
C ALA A 54 -14.94 0.13 -0.65
N ALA A 55 -14.05 -0.81 -0.38
CA ALA A 55 -12.79 -0.95 -1.13
C ALA A 55 -13.04 -1.34 -2.60
N ALA A 56 -13.97 -2.27 -2.84
CA ALA A 56 -14.37 -2.66 -4.19
C ALA A 56 -14.97 -1.49 -4.99
N LEU A 57 -15.81 -0.68 -4.36
CA LEU A 57 -16.39 0.52 -4.97
C LEU A 57 -15.31 1.54 -5.34
N VAL A 58 -14.36 1.81 -4.43
CA VAL A 58 -13.23 2.71 -4.69
C VAL A 58 -12.37 2.17 -5.84
N THR A 59 -12.11 0.87 -5.86
CA THR A 59 -11.36 0.21 -6.95
C THR A 59 -12.09 0.35 -8.29
N ALA A 60 -13.40 0.12 -8.32
CA ALA A 60 -14.22 0.32 -9.51
C ALA A 60 -14.25 1.78 -9.96
N ALA A 61 -14.36 2.73 -9.01
CA ALA A 61 -14.34 4.15 -9.29
C ALA A 61 -12.98 4.60 -9.88
N THR A 62 -11.85 4.08 -9.35
CA THR A 62 -10.52 4.36 -9.92
C THR A 62 -10.35 3.76 -11.31
N ALA A 63 -10.86 2.54 -11.55
CA ALA A 63 -10.86 1.91 -12.86
C ALA A 63 -11.70 2.69 -13.87
N LEU A 64 -12.86 3.21 -13.45
CA LEU A 64 -13.71 4.07 -14.28
C LEU A 64 -13.03 5.41 -14.55
N ASN A 65 -12.40 6.02 -13.52
CA ASN A 65 -11.65 7.25 -13.68
C ASN A 65 -10.47 7.11 -14.65
N HIS A 66 -9.82 5.95 -14.67
CA HIS A 66 -8.75 5.64 -15.63
C HIS A 66 -9.25 5.73 -17.09
N ARG A 67 -10.48 5.32 -17.36
CA ARG A 67 -11.10 5.44 -18.67
C ARG A 67 -11.60 6.86 -18.97
N LEU A 68 -12.29 7.49 -18.02
CA LEU A 68 -13.01 8.76 -18.23
C LEU A 68 -12.15 10.00 -17.93
N ARG A 69 -11.06 9.87 -17.15
CA ARG A 69 -10.14 10.94 -16.74
C ARG A 69 -10.83 12.15 -16.08
N VAL A 70 -11.90 11.89 -15.30
CA VAL A 70 -12.70 12.94 -14.63
C VAL A 70 -11.91 13.58 -13.49
N LEU A 71 -11.09 12.79 -12.78
CA LEU A 71 -10.27 13.24 -11.65
C LEU A 71 -8.76 13.15 -11.99
N PRO A 72 -8.21 14.15 -12.69
CA PRO A 72 -6.80 14.13 -13.10
C PRO A 72 -5.82 14.08 -11.91
N ALA A 73 -6.21 14.59 -10.74
CA ALA A 73 -5.37 14.59 -9.54
C ALA A 73 -4.98 13.18 -9.07
N VAL A 74 -5.77 12.18 -9.42
CA VAL A 74 -5.54 10.77 -9.03
C VAL A 74 -4.71 10.03 -10.08
N GLU A 75 -4.76 10.42 -11.36
CA GLU A 75 -4.27 9.58 -12.44
C GLU A 75 -3.39 10.27 -13.50
N ASP A 76 -3.41 11.61 -13.58
CA ASP A 76 -2.68 12.34 -14.63
C ASP A 76 -1.19 12.48 -14.29
N VAL A 77 -0.43 11.44 -14.61
CA VAL A 77 1.04 11.39 -14.40
C VAL A 77 1.85 11.37 -15.70
N GLY A 78 1.20 11.63 -16.83
CA GLY A 78 1.90 11.71 -18.14
C GLY A 78 2.46 10.37 -18.64
N ARG A 79 2.12 9.25 -18.02
CA ARG A 79 2.50 7.88 -18.43
C ARG A 79 1.35 6.91 -18.29
N HIS A 80 1.33 5.86 -19.11
CA HIS A 80 0.39 4.75 -18.91
C HIS A 80 0.80 3.96 -17.67
N SER A 81 -0.03 3.99 -16.63
CA SER A 81 0.17 3.24 -15.39
C SER A 81 -1.17 2.78 -14.84
N TYR A 82 -1.27 1.50 -14.54
CA TYR A 82 -2.42 0.91 -13.85
C TYR A 82 -2.26 0.94 -12.32
N GLY A 83 -1.25 1.65 -11.81
CA GLY A 83 -0.87 1.62 -10.40
C GLY A 83 -2.00 1.93 -9.43
N THR A 84 -2.87 2.91 -9.73
CA THR A 84 -3.99 3.26 -8.85
C THR A 84 -5.04 2.16 -8.79
N ILE A 85 -5.35 1.53 -9.93
CA ILE A 85 -6.29 0.40 -10.00
C ILE A 85 -5.68 -0.81 -9.29
N ALA A 86 -4.41 -1.11 -9.55
CA ALA A 86 -3.68 -2.22 -8.93
C ALA A 86 -3.61 -2.07 -7.40
N TYR A 87 -3.42 -0.83 -6.89
CA TYR A 87 -3.44 -0.57 -5.46
C TYR A 87 -4.83 -0.80 -4.84
N GLY A 88 -5.89 -0.30 -5.45
CA GLY A 88 -7.26 -0.57 -5.01
C GLY A 88 -7.59 -2.06 -5.04
N ALA A 89 -7.19 -2.75 -6.11
CA ALA A 89 -7.39 -4.19 -6.26
C ALA A 89 -6.65 -5.00 -5.19
N SER A 90 -5.40 -4.62 -4.84
CA SER A 90 -4.65 -5.27 -3.77
C SER A 90 -5.29 -5.09 -2.40
N ILE A 91 -5.76 -3.88 -2.08
CA ILE A 91 -6.52 -3.61 -0.85
C ILE A 91 -7.77 -4.47 -0.79
N THR A 92 -8.56 -4.49 -1.86
CA THR A 92 -9.79 -5.29 -1.96
C THR A 92 -9.50 -6.78 -1.76
N ALA A 93 -8.45 -7.31 -2.42
CA ALA A 93 -8.05 -8.70 -2.27
C ALA A 93 -7.58 -9.03 -0.84
N LEU A 94 -6.78 -8.17 -0.22
CA LEU A 94 -6.31 -8.36 1.15
C LEU A 94 -7.47 -8.35 2.15
N LEU A 95 -8.43 -7.43 1.99
CA LEU A 95 -9.63 -7.42 2.81
C LEU A 95 -10.48 -8.68 2.60
N ALA A 96 -10.60 -9.15 1.36
CA ALA A 96 -11.33 -10.38 1.06
C ALA A 96 -10.68 -11.63 1.67
N LEU A 97 -9.34 -11.68 1.73
CA LEU A 97 -8.60 -12.85 2.21
C LEU A 97 -8.45 -12.89 3.74
N TYR A 98 -8.21 -11.74 4.38
CA TYR A 98 -7.72 -11.70 5.76
C TYR A 98 -8.63 -10.93 6.74
N TRP A 99 -9.48 -10.02 6.24
CA TRP A 99 -10.25 -9.13 7.11
C TRP A 99 -11.57 -9.75 7.59
N PRO A 100 -11.98 -9.52 8.83
CA PRO A 100 -11.29 -8.80 9.93
C PRO A 100 -10.44 -9.71 10.82
N GLN A 101 -10.40 -11.04 10.57
CA GLN A 101 -9.81 -12.03 11.46
C GLN A 101 -8.30 -11.87 11.60
N GLN A 102 -7.65 -11.41 10.56
CA GLN A 102 -6.20 -11.24 10.49
C GLN A 102 -5.84 -9.85 9.95
N PRO A 103 -5.99 -8.78 10.74
CA PRO A 103 -5.78 -7.41 10.28
C PRO A 103 -4.29 -7.08 10.04
N LEU A 104 -3.37 -7.75 10.74
CA LEU A 104 -1.93 -7.46 10.65
C LEU A 104 -1.33 -7.73 9.27
N PRO A 105 -1.56 -8.88 8.61
CA PRO A 105 -1.11 -9.09 7.23
C PRO A 105 -1.65 -8.02 6.26
N VAL A 106 -2.92 -7.64 6.41
CA VAL A 106 -3.53 -6.57 5.59
C VAL A 106 -2.80 -5.25 5.81
N ALA A 107 -2.58 -4.88 7.08
CA ALA A 107 -1.87 -3.66 7.44
C ALA A 107 -0.42 -3.68 6.93
N ALA A 108 0.29 -4.81 7.07
CA ALA A 108 1.66 -4.96 6.58
C ALA A 108 1.75 -4.70 5.07
N GLY A 109 0.91 -5.36 4.28
CA GLY A 109 0.89 -5.18 2.82
C GLY A 109 0.59 -3.75 2.40
N ILE A 110 -0.47 -3.15 2.97
CA ILE A 110 -0.90 -1.80 2.63
C ILE A 110 0.12 -0.76 3.08
N LEU A 111 0.66 -0.85 4.31
CA LEU A 111 1.60 0.14 4.84
C LEU A 111 2.95 0.10 4.12
N VAL A 112 3.48 -1.09 3.83
CA VAL A 112 4.73 -1.23 3.07
C VAL A 112 4.58 -0.59 1.69
N MET A 113 3.48 -0.84 1.00
CA MET A 113 3.25 -0.22 -0.31
C MET A 113 3.03 1.29 -0.20
N ALA A 114 2.17 1.74 0.72
CA ALA A 114 1.86 3.14 0.87
C ALA A 114 3.08 3.97 1.29
N ILE A 115 3.80 3.53 2.33
CA ILE A 115 4.91 4.28 2.92
C ILE A 115 6.20 4.01 2.14
N GLY A 116 6.53 2.73 1.86
CA GLY A 116 7.75 2.34 1.19
C GLY A 116 7.84 2.88 -0.23
N ASP A 117 6.93 2.48 -1.15
CA ASP A 117 6.89 2.98 -2.52
C ASP A 117 6.52 4.47 -2.57
N GLY A 118 5.62 4.90 -1.67
CA GLY A 118 5.24 6.30 -1.58
C GLY A 118 6.44 7.22 -1.38
N LEU A 119 7.25 6.97 -0.36
CA LEU A 119 8.44 7.75 -0.03
C LEU A 119 9.57 7.53 -1.05
N ALA A 120 9.77 6.29 -1.54
CA ALA A 120 10.76 6.01 -2.59
C ALA A 120 10.50 6.83 -3.85
N GLY A 121 9.23 6.95 -4.24
CA GLY A 121 8.81 7.75 -5.39
C GLY A 121 8.98 9.27 -5.20
N LEU A 122 8.99 9.77 -3.97
CA LEU A 122 9.28 11.18 -3.66
C LEU A 122 10.79 11.46 -3.56
N VAL A 123 11.53 10.56 -2.90
CA VAL A 123 12.97 10.72 -2.63
C VAL A 123 13.83 10.44 -3.87
N GLY A 124 13.51 9.36 -4.60
CA GLY A 124 14.30 8.90 -5.73
C GLY A 124 14.55 9.94 -6.84
N PRO A 125 13.57 10.74 -7.25
CA PRO A 125 13.77 11.81 -8.24
C PRO A 125 14.57 13.00 -7.73
N VAL A 126 14.49 13.31 -6.43
CA VAL A 126 15.04 14.54 -5.83
C VAL A 126 16.49 14.36 -5.39
N VAL A 127 16.80 13.20 -4.79
CA VAL A 127 18.15 12.94 -4.27
C VAL A 127 19.09 12.51 -5.40
N ARG A 128 20.23 13.18 -5.52
CA ARG A 128 21.30 12.79 -6.46
C ARG A 128 21.94 11.48 -6.02
N SER A 129 21.76 10.43 -6.81
CA SER A 129 22.34 9.11 -6.59
C SER A 129 22.47 8.36 -7.92
N PRO A 130 23.28 7.28 -7.99
CA PRO A 130 23.35 6.43 -9.19
C PRO A 130 21.96 5.97 -9.61
N ARG A 131 21.72 5.98 -10.93
CA ARG A 131 20.43 5.65 -11.55
C ARG A 131 20.59 4.57 -12.60
N TRP A 132 19.56 3.74 -12.76
CA TRP A 132 19.47 2.74 -13.82
C TRP A 132 18.05 2.68 -14.38
N ARG A 133 17.90 1.94 -15.46
CA ARG A 133 16.58 1.64 -16.03
C ARG A 133 16.34 0.13 -15.94
N LEU A 134 15.16 -0.24 -15.44
CA LEU A 134 14.71 -1.63 -15.39
C LEU A 134 13.24 -1.68 -15.81
N LEU A 135 12.91 -2.55 -16.79
CA LEU A 135 11.55 -2.70 -17.34
C LEU A 135 10.91 -1.36 -17.76
N GLY A 136 11.72 -0.47 -18.38
CA GLY A 136 11.27 0.86 -18.83
C GLY A 136 11.11 1.91 -17.71
N GLN A 137 11.35 1.55 -16.45
CA GLN A 137 11.25 2.43 -15.29
C GLN A 137 12.63 2.95 -14.87
N GLY A 138 12.69 4.23 -14.51
CA GLY A 138 13.90 4.82 -13.91
C GLY A 138 13.94 4.51 -12.42
N LYS A 139 15.01 3.86 -11.97
CA LYS A 139 15.27 3.52 -10.57
C LYS A 139 16.53 4.26 -10.08
N SER A 140 16.70 4.40 -8.77
CA SER A 140 17.87 5.04 -8.17
C SER A 140 18.25 4.40 -6.84
N VAL A 141 19.54 4.48 -6.46
CA VAL A 141 19.99 3.99 -5.15
C VAL A 141 19.22 4.65 -4.01
N ALA A 142 19.03 5.97 -4.08
CA ALA A 142 18.29 6.71 -3.04
C ALA A 142 16.83 6.23 -2.92
N GLY A 143 16.13 6.03 -4.04
CA GLY A 143 14.77 5.51 -4.03
C GLY A 143 14.69 4.08 -3.47
N THR A 144 15.57 3.20 -3.93
CA THR A 144 15.62 1.80 -3.46
C THR A 144 15.95 1.70 -1.97
N SER A 145 16.93 2.47 -1.49
CA SER A 145 17.26 2.53 -0.06
C SER A 145 16.10 3.09 0.77
N CYS A 146 15.42 4.12 0.25
CA CYS A 146 14.25 4.69 0.89
C CYS A 146 13.11 3.65 0.99
N MET A 147 12.84 2.89 -0.10
CA MET A 147 11.87 1.78 -0.08
C MET A 147 12.21 0.76 1.02
N ALA A 148 13.45 0.28 1.06
CA ALA A 148 13.87 -0.73 2.03
C ALA A 148 13.75 -0.24 3.48
N ILE A 149 14.25 0.97 3.77
CA ILE A 149 14.25 1.56 5.12
C ILE A 149 12.82 1.87 5.57
N ALA A 150 12.02 2.51 4.72
CA ALA A 150 10.65 2.88 5.06
C ALA A 150 9.75 1.65 5.23
N SER A 151 9.92 0.62 4.39
CA SER A 151 9.23 -0.66 4.54
C SER A 151 9.59 -1.35 5.85
N LEU A 152 10.87 -1.43 6.17
CA LEU A 152 11.32 -2.03 7.43
C LEU A 152 10.80 -1.24 8.65
N ALA A 153 10.85 0.08 8.61
CA ALA A 153 10.32 0.92 9.69
C ALA A 153 8.81 0.71 9.90
N ALA A 154 8.04 0.63 8.82
CA ALA A 154 6.60 0.35 8.88
C ALA A 154 6.33 -1.04 9.46
N LEU A 155 7.08 -2.06 9.05
CA LEU A 155 6.96 -3.44 9.55
C LEU A 155 7.34 -3.55 11.03
N LEU A 156 8.41 -2.89 11.46
CA LEU A 156 8.82 -2.86 12.88
C LEU A 156 7.77 -2.15 13.75
N ALA A 157 7.24 -1.01 13.28
CA ALA A 157 6.18 -0.31 14.00
C ALA A 157 4.91 -1.16 14.12
N LEU A 158 4.56 -1.89 13.05
CA LEU A 158 3.41 -2.80 13.07
C LEU A 158 3.67 -4.02 13.99
N ALA A 159 4.90 -4.55 14.02
CA ALA A 159 5.24 -5.65 14.93
C ALA A 159 5.18 -5.19 16.40
N ALA A 160 5.64 -3.99 16.72
CA ALA A 160 5.49 -3.42 18.06
C ALA A 160 4.01 -3.21 18.44
N LEU A 161 3.17 -2.80 17.51
CA LEU A 161 1.72 -2.69 17.72
C LEU A 161 1.08 -4.06 17.94
N ALA A 162 1.51 -5.08 17.19
CA ALA A 162 1.06 -6.47 17.36
C ALA A 162 1.41 -6.99 18.76
N ASP A 163 2.65 -6.81 19.21
CA ASP A 163 3.12 -7.21 20.53
C ASP A 163 2.31 -6.51 21.63
N ALA A 164 2.13 -5.19 21.53
CA ALA A 164 1.30 -4.43 22.46
C ALA A 164 -0.17 -4.88 22.49
N SER A 165 -0.65 -5.53 21.42
CA SER A 165 -2.02 -6.06 21.30
C SER A 165 -2.10 -7.56 21.63
N GLY A 166 -1.01 -8.20 22.06
CA GLY A 166 -0.94 -9.64 22.33
C GLY A 166 -1.09 -10.51 21.08
N MET A 167 -0.80 -9.98 19.90
CA MET A 167 -0.90 -10.67 18.62
C MET A 167 0.48 -11.13 18.13
N ALA A 168 0.53 -12.26 17.42
CA ALA A 168 1.78 -12.77 16.86
C ALA A 168 2.32 -11.87 15.74
N ALA A 169 3.62 -11.62 15.78
CA ALA A 169 4.35 -10.90 14.75
C ALA A 169 5.57 -11.69 14.27
N PRO A 170 6.05 -11.47 13.04
CA PRO A 170 7.31 -12.02 12.57
C PRO A 170 8.49 -11.53 13.40
N THR A 171 9.53 -12.36 13.51
CA THR A 171 10.81 -11.99 14.15
C THR A 171 11.52 -10.89 13.36
N VAL A 172 12.42 -10.14 14.00
CA VAL A 172 13.19 -9.08 13.33
C VAL A 172 13.94 -9.56 12.07
N PRO A 173 14.63 -10.74 12.07
CA PRO A 173 15.21 -11.27 10.83
C PRO A 173 14.17 -11.52 9.72
N ALA A 174 12.98 -12.00 10.08
CA ALA A 174 11.91 -12.21 9.10
C ALA A 174 11.41 -10.87 8.55
N LEU A 175 11.26 -9.82 9.39
CA LEU A 175 10.86 -8.47 8.93
C LEU A 175 11.89 -7.87 7.97
N LEU A 176 13.18 -8.09 8.21
CA LEU A 176 14.26 -7.72 7.27
C LEU A 176 14.09 -8.44 5.92
N GLY A 177 13.82 -9.75 5.95
CA GLY A 177 13.55 -10.54 4.76
C GLY A 177 12.32 -10.05 3.99
N ILE A 178 11.24 -9.72 4.68
CA ILE A 178 10.00 -9.18 4.09
C ILE A 178 10.27 -7.82 3.43
N ALA A 179 10.98 -6.90 4.11
CA ALA A 179 11.33 -5.60 3.55
C ALA A 179 12.23 -5.73 2.31
N ALA A 180 13.20 -6.66 2.34
CA ALA A 180 14.07 -6.96 1.20
C ALA A 180 13.26 -7.52 0.02
N ALA A 181 12.36 -8.47 0.26
CA ALA A 181 11.48 -9.04 -0.77
C ALA A 181 10.55 -7.99 -1.39
N ALA A 182 9.94 -7.15 -0.56
CA ALA A 182 9.10 -6.03 -1.02
C ALA A 182 9.88 -5.07 -1.92
N THR A 183 11.11 -4.71 -1.49
CA THR A 183 12.01 -3.84 -2.27
C THR A 183 12.40 -4.50 -3.60
N ALA A 184 12.72 -5.79 -3.60
CA ALA A 184 13.06 -6.52 -4.82
C ALA A 184 11.88 -6.59 -5.79
N LEU A 185 10.67 -6.85 -5.30
CA LEU A 185 9.45 -6.87 -6.11
C LEU A 185 9.17 -5.49 -6.73
N GLU A 186 9.36 -4.40 -5.97
CA GLU A 186 9.22 -3.04 -6.47
C GLU A 186 10.23 -2.78 -7.61
N GLN A 187 11.49 -3.22 -7.47
CA GLN A 187 12.50 -3.08 -8.53
C GLN A 187 12.13 -3.85 -9.81
N LEU A 188 11.59 -5.05 -9.66
CA LEU A 188 11.25 -5.95 -10.77
C LEU A 188 9.88 -5.65 -11.42
N SER A 189 9.17 -4.62 -10.95
CA SER A 189 7.84 -4.29 -11.45
C SER A 189 7.85 -3.14 -12.44
N GLY A 190 6.95 -3.22 -13.41
CA GLY A 190 6.67 -2.16 -14.39
C GLY A 190 5.18 -1.86 -14.46
N TYR A 191 4.82 -0.74 -15.10
CA TYR A 191 3.44 -0.32 -15.36
C TYR A 191 2.52 -0.21 -14.13
N GLY A 192 3.08 -0.18 -12.91
CA GLY A 192 2.33 -0.10 -11.66
C GLY A 192 1.89 -1.46 -11.08
N ILE A 193 2.45 -2.59 -11.57
CA ILE A 193 2.16 -3.94 -11.06
C ILE A 193 2.70 -4.12 -9.62
N ASP A 194 3.73 -3.38 -9.23
CA ASP A 194 4.22 -3.25 -7.85
C ASP A 194 3.09 -2.98 -6.84
N ASN A 195 2.14 -2.13 -7.20
CA ASN A 195 0.98 -1.81 -6.38
C ASN A 195 0.03 -3.01 -6.12
N LEU A 196 0.20 -4.10 -6.85
CA LEU A 196 -0.49 -5.37 -6.61
C LEU A 196 0.44 -6.39 -5.96
N SER A 197 1.61 -6.62 -6.54
CA SER A 197 2.52 -7.70 -6.13
C SER A 197 3.16 -7.44 -4.76
N VAL A 198 3.59 -6.21 -4.48
CA VAL A 198 4.23 -5.86 -3.19
C VAL A 198 3.28 -6.04 -2.01
N PRO A 199 2.05 -5.48 -2.01
CA PRO A 199 1.13 -5.66 -0.88
C PRO A 199 0.74 -7.11 -0.65
N LEU A 200 0.42 -7.86 -1.72
CA LEU A 200 0.01 -9.26 -1.60
C LEU A 200 1.15 -10.15 -1.09
N ALA A 201 2.36 -9.99 -1.64
CA ALA A 201 3.52 -10.75 -1.18
C ALA A 201 3.91 -10.40 0.26
N THR A 202 3.88 -9.11 0.63
CA THR A 202 4.18 -8.67 1.99
C THR A 202 3.20 -9.26 3.00
N ALA A 203 1.91 -9.22 2.70
CA ALA A 203 0.86 -9.80 3.55
C ALA A 203 1.04 -11.32 3.72
N LEU A 204 1.29 -12.02 2.62
CA LEU A 204 1.54 -13.47 2.65
C LEU A 204 2.79 -13.81 3.47
N LEU A 205 3.90 -13.11 3.25
CA LEU A 205 5.14 -13.33 3.99
C LEU A 205 4.98 -13.00 5.48
N TRP A 206 4.28 -11.91 5.81
CA TRP A 206 3.93 -11.61 7.21
C TRP A 206 3.17 -12.78 7.84
N GLN A 207 2.13 -13.27 7.15
CA GLN A 207 1.31 -14.38 7.62
C GLN A 207 2.13 -15.65 7.87
N LEU A 208 2.97 -16.03 6.90
CA LEU A 208 3.81 -17.24 7.01
C LEU A 208 4.85 -17.12 8.11
N CYS A 209 5.44 -15.93 8.30
CA CYS A 209 6.51 -15.71 9.28
C CYS A 209 6.02 -15.42 10.70
N SER A 210 4.76 -15.03 10.89
CA SER A 210 4.18 -14.80 12.22
C SER A 210 3.74 -16.07 12.92
N GLY A 211 3.74 -17.24 12.23
CA GLY A 211 3.22 -18.48 12.78
C GLY A 211 1.70 -18.53 12.92
N ALA A 212 0.99 -17.49 12.53
CA ALA A 212 -0.47 -17.51 12.48
C ALA A 212 -0.91 -18.41 11.32
N GLY A 213 -1.83 -19.35 11.57
CA GLY A 213 -2.34 -20.26 10.52
C GLY A 213 -2.90 -19.52 9.32
N LEU A 214 -2.96 -20.16 8.15
CA LEU A 214 -3.60 -19.56 6.98
C LEU A 214 -5.08 -19.24 7.27
N PRO A 215 -5.61 -18.14 6.72
CA PRO A 215 -7.02 -17.80 6.93
C PRO A 215 -7.88 -18.91 6.37
N SER A 216 -8.86 -19.36 7.16
CA SER A 216 -9.91 -20.25 6.65
C SER A 216 -10.76 -19.43 5.68
N LEU A 217 -10.72 -19.77 4.40
CA LEU A 217 -11.59 -19.16 3.37
C LEU A 217 -13.07 -19.46 3.60
N ILE A 218 -13.36 -20.37 4.52
CA ILE A 218 -14.73 -20.79 4.90
C ILE A 218 -14.96 -20.25 6.31
N ASP A 219 -15.83 -19.25 6.45
CA ASP A 219 -16.30 -18.78 7.75
C ASP A 219 -17.09 -19.92 8.42
N PRO A 220 -16.62 -20.42 9.60
CA PRO A 220 -17.37 -21.49 10.29
C PRO A 220 -18.76 -21.05 10.77
N GLN A 221 -19.07 -19.76 10.71
CA GLN A 221 -20.36 -19.21 11.14
C GLN A 221 -21.42 -19.19 10.03
N ILE A 222 -21.06 -19.51 8.79
CA ILE A 222 -22.03 -19.74 7.71
C ILE A 222 -22.29 -21.26 7.65
N ARG A 223 -22.90 -21.81 8.69
CA ARG A 223 -23.64 -23.08 8.58
C ARG A 223 -25.11 -22.73 8.34
N PRO A 224 -25.72 -23.35 7.30
CA PRO A 224 -27.14 -23.17 7.03
C PRO A 224 -28.03 -23.62 8.19
#